data_3c90c9e4a23aef64c126e2f4ecb4e691
#
_entry.id   3c90c9e4a23aef64c126e2f4ecb4e691
#
_cell.length_a   1.000
_cell.length_b   1.000
_cell.length_c   1.000
_cell.angle_alpha   90.00
_cell.angle_beta   90.00
_cell.angle_gamma   90.00
#
_symmetry.space_group_name_H-M   'P 1'
#
loop_
_entity.id
_entity.type
_entity.pdbx_description
1 polymer ?
#
loop_
_entity_poly.entity_id
_entity_poly.type
_entity_poly.pdbx_seq_one_letter_code
_entity_poly.pdbx_strand_id
1 'polypeptide(L)'
;ITGEHELHLQESSMARLLVFEYTHDTINTDQLTKLQTSQTQLRSALLGLIQLLIHDIDLIENLSADVCLKRAELSNEFQRHNIHGRYIDMMAWLIQMYEIIAKKFEECGVELNLEYPTAIKELIFNQHLKYRCDVVSTFANCLFELDKCNQLVVRNETDFSSGQIVDVIDYGEEWFIASGRVYDKICEYAEKKQKSITFSEKALRSSLLDAKILKQRNDKNTYELRK
;
A
#
# COMPACT_ATOMS: atom_id res chain seq x y z
N ILE A 1 4.82 6.18 -15.66
CA ILE A 1 4.87 4.80 -16.16
C ILE A 1 3.44 4.42 -16.48
N THR A 2 3.16 4.09 -17.71
CA THR A 2 1.89 3.53 -18.15
C THR A 2 2.14 2.09 -18.62
N GLY A 3 1.26 1.18 -18.30
CA GLY A 3 1.37 -0.22 -18.69
C GLY A 3 0.04 -0.94 -18.59
N GLU A 4 -0.11 -2.01 -19.36
CA GLU A 4 -1.31 -2.87 -19.36
C GLU A 4 -1.24 -3.98 -18.30
N HIS A 5 -0.15 -4.05 -17.53
CA HIS A 5 0.09 -5.09 -16.55
C HIS A 5 0.20 -4.52 -15.15
N GLU A 6 -0.24 -5.30 -14.16
CA GLU A 6 -0.07 -4.97 -12.76
C GLU A 6 1.41 -4.87 -12.38
N LEU A 7 1.74 -3.86 -11.58
CA LEU A 7 3.09 -3.65 -11.08
C LEU A 7 3.30 -4.53 -9.84
N HIS A 8 4.13 -5.56 -9.97
CA HIS A 8 4.55 -6.38 -8.84
C HIS A 8 5.83 -5.83 -8.22
N LEU A 9 5.70 -4.87 -7.32
CA LEU A 9 6.82 -4.21 -6.65
C LEU A 9 6.75 -4.45 -5.13
N GLN A 10 7.90 -4.32 -4.45
CA GLN A 10 7.93 -4.31 -2.99
C GLN A 10 7.09 -3.16 -2.43
N GLU A 11 6.50 -3.35 -1.23
CA GLU A 11 5.65 -2.35 -0.57
C GLU A 11 6.28 -0.96 -0.53
N SER A 12 7.58 -0.90 -0.19
CA SER A 12 8.31 0.36 -0.12
C SER A 12 8.44 1.08 -1.48
N SER A 13 8.37 0.34 -2.58
CA SER A 13 8.38 0.89 -3.94
C SER A 13 6.97 1.25 -4.38
N MET A 14 5.98 0.40 -4.11
CA MET A 14 4.56 0.70 -4.36
C MET A 14 4.10 1.96 -3.61
N ALA A 15 4.53 2.12 -2.35
CA ALA A 15 4.19 3.29 -1.54
C ALA A 15 4.86 4.62 -2.02
N ARG A 16 5.68 4.58 -3.07
CA ARG A 16 6.23 5.77 -3.76
C ARG A 16 5.49 6.10 -5.06
N LEU A 17 4.54 5.26 -5.45
CA LEU A 17 3.80 5.41 -6.70
C LEU A 17 2.34 5.71 -6.37
N LEU A 18 1.78 6.68 -7.06
CA LEU A 18 0.34 6.88 -7.13
C LEU A 18 -0.16 6.11 -8.35
N VAL A 19 -0.94 5.05 -8.11
CA VAL A 19 -1.43 4.17 -9.16
C VAL A 19 -2.87 4.53 -9.48
N PHE A 20 -3.11 4.87 -10.73
CA PHE A 20 -4.45 5.05 -11.27
C PHE A 20 -4.77 3.88 -12.20
N GLU A 21 -5.85 3.16 -11.87
CA GLU A 21 -6.35 2.08 -12.71
C GLU A 21 -7.51 2.61 -13.55
N TYR A 22 -7.39 2.42 -14.86
CA TYR A 22 -8.44 2.81 -15.81
C TYR A 22 -8.93 1.57 -16.55
N THR A 23 -10.24 1.41 -16.61
CA THR A 23 -10.90 0.46 -17.51
C THR A 23 -11.60 1.22 -18.63
N HIS A 24 -11.92 0.54 -19.72
CA HIS A 24 -12.67 1.17 -20.81
C HIS A 24 -13.96 1.81 -20.33
N ASP A 25 -14.62 1.21 -19.34
CA ASP A 25 -15.90 1.69 -18.80
C ASP A 25 -15.74 2.94 -17.91
N THR A 26 -14.53 3.20 -17.40
CA THR A 26 -14.24 4.36 -16.53
C THR A 26 -13.72 5.57 -17.30
N ILE A 27 -13.38 5.41 -18.58
CA ILE A 27 -12.86 6.48 -19.42
C ILE A 27 -14.04 7.21 -20.11
N ASN A 28 -14.27 8.45 -19.72
CA ASN A 28 -15.16 9.33 -20.47
C ASN A 28 -14.43 9.87 -21.70
N THR A 29 -14.68 9.27 -22.86
CA THR A 29 -14.02 9.60 -24.12
C THR A 29 -14.27 11.04 -24.56
N ASP A 30 -15.46 11.61 -24.28
CA ASP A 30 -15.80 13.00 -24.62
C ASP A 30 -15.01 13.99 -23.78
N GLN A 31 -14.85 13.71 -22.47
CA GLN A 31 -14.01 14.53 -21.61
C GLN A 31 -12.54 14.40 -21.98
N LEU A 32 -12.05 13.21 -22.31
CA LEU A 32 -10.69 13.00 -22.78
C LEU A 32 -10.42 13.78 -24.05
N THR A 33 -11.33 13.75 -25.02
CA THR A 33 -11.23 14.51 -26.27
C THR A 33 -11.19 16.03 -26.01
N LYS A 34 -12.05 16.52 -25.10
CA LYS A 34 -12.03 17.93 -24.68
C LYS A 34 -10.70 18.32 -24.05
N LEU A 35 -10.13 17.48 -23.16
CA LEU A 35 -8.82 17.71 -22.58
C LEU A 35 -7.71 17.74 -23.64
N GLN A 36 -7.74 16.81 -24.58
CA GLN A 36 -6.75 16.77 -25.68
C GLN A 36 -6.82 18.00 -26.59
N THR A 37 -8.02 18.47 -26.88
CA THR A 37 -8.21 19.68 -27.69
C THR A 37 -7.88 20.97 -26.94
N SER A 38 -7.87 20.94 -25.60
CA SER A 38 -7.57 22.09 -24.73
C SER A 38 -6.10 22.17 -24.30
N GLN A 39 -5.18 21.49 -24.96
CA GLN A 39 -3.76 21.42 -24.53
C GLN A 39 -3.11 22.80 -24.37
N THR A 40 -3.39 23.76 -25.27
CA THR A 40 -2.81 25.10 -25.18
C THR A 40 -3.30 25.85 -23.93
N GLN A 41 -4.59 25.72 -23.61
CA GLN A 41 -5.17 26.36 -22.42
C GLN A 41 -4.61 25.69 -21.14
N LEU A 42 -4.47 24.37 -21.13
CA LEU A 42 -3.89 23.64 -20.00
C LEU A 42 -2.43 24.02 -19.76
N ARG A 43 -1.63 24.19 -20.83
CA ARG A 43 -0.25 24.68 -20.72
C ARG A 43 -0.19 26.10 -20.17
N SER A 44 -1.05 27.00 -20.64
CA SER A 44 -1.12 28.38 -20.17
C SER A 44 -1.55 28.44 -18.69
N ALA A 45 -2.54 27.62 -18.29
CA ALA A 45 -2.97 27.53 -16.91
C ALA A 45 -1.86 27.00 -15.99
N LEU A 46 -1.14 25.95 -16.42
CA LEU A 46 0.01 25.41 -15.68
C LEU A 46 1.14 26.44 -15.53
N LEU A 47 1.48 27.15 -16.60
CA LEU A 47 2.50 28.21 -16.54
C LEU A 47 2.07 29.34 -15.60
N GLY A 48 0.81 29.77 -15.65
CA GLY A 48 0.26 30.75 -14.73
C GLY A 48 0.33 30.29 -13.27
N LEU A 49 -0.02 29.04 -12.99
CA LEU A 49 0.10 28.44 -11.65
C LEU A 49 1.55 28.42 -11.18
N ILE A 50 2.49 27.99 -12.01
CA ILE A 50 3.93 27.98 -11.67
C ILE A 50 4.40 29.41 -11.35
N GLN A 51 4.00 30.42 -12.14
CA GLN A 51 4.34 31.82 -11.88
C GLN A 51 3.77 32.29 -10.54
N LEU A 52 2.51 31.96 -10.21
CA LEU A 52 1.90 32.31 -8.93
C LEU A 52 2.65 31.69 -7.74
N LEU A 53 3.04 30.44 -7.87
CA LEU A 53 3.79 29.72 -6.82
C LEU A 53 5.21 30.29 -6.63
N ILE A 54 5.92 30.64 -7.72
CA ILE A 54 7.28 31.21 -7.64
C ILE A 54 7.28 32.60 -7.00
N HIS A 55 6.22 33.40 -7.21
CA HIS A 55 6.12 34.71 -6.61
C HIS A 55 5.74 34.73 -5.13
N ASP A 56 5.30 33.59 -4.58
CA ASP A 56 4.95 33.46 -3.18
C ASP A 56 6.04 32.71 -2.39
N ILE A 57 7.11 33.43 -2.06
CA ILE A 57 8.27 32.86 -1.37
C ILE A 57 7.88 32.32 0.00
N ASP A 58 7.03 33.03 0.75
CA ASP A 58 6.58 32.62 2.08
C ASP A 58 5.86 31.26 2.06
N LEU A 59 5.10 31.02 0.99
CA LEU A 59 4.42 29.75 0.76
C LEU A 59 5.42 28.60 0.58
N ILE A 60 6.47 28.84 -0.20
CA ILE A 60 7.51 27.84 -0.46
C ILE A 60 8.33 27.56 0.80
N GLU A 61 8.68 28.58 1.57
CA GLU A 61 9.43 28.44 2.82
C GLU A 61 8.66 27.68 3.87
N ASN A 62 7.35 27.90 3.97
CA ASN A 62 6.47 27.23 4.97
C ASN A 62 5.98 25.86 4.50
N LEU A 63 6.05 25.53 3.22
CA LEU A 63 5.49 24.28 2.65
C LEU A 63 5.93 23.02 3.39
N SER A 64 7.22 22.93 3.75
CA SER A 64 7.75 21.75 4.44
C SER A 64 7.16 21.59 5.85
N ALA A 65 6.95 22.71 6.56
CA ALA A 65 6.33 22.70 7.89
C ALA A 65 4.85 22.31 7.80
N ASP A 66 4.12 22.87 6.82
CA ASP A 66 2.71 22.58 6.61
C ASP A 66 2.49 21.10 6.23
N VAL A 67 3.36 20.54 5.38
CA VAL A 67 3.33 19.10 5.04
C VAL A 67 3.60 18.25 6.27
N CYS A 68 4.53 18.64 7.16
CA CYS A 68 4.79 17.94 8.41
C CYS A 68 3.57 17.94 9.34
N LEU A 69 2.85 19.06 9.45
CA LEU A 69 1.61 19.16 10.22
C LEU A 69 0.52 18.26 9.62
N LYS A 70 0.30 18.34 8.32
CA LYS A 70 -0.66 17.48 7.60
C LYS A 70 -0.33 16.01 7.76
N ARG A 71 0.95 15.64 7.71
CA ARG A 71 1.43 14.28 7.97
C ARG A 71 1.06 13.80 9.38
N ALA A 72 1.23 14.66 10.39
CA ALA A 72 0.87 14.31 11.77
C ALA A 72 -0.65 14.09 11.93
N GLU A 73 -1.47 14.96 11.32
CA GLU A 73 -2.93 14.81 11.28
C GLU A 73 -3.34 13.46 10.66
N LEU A 74 -2.82 13.17 9.46
CA LEU A 74 -3.12 11.92 8.75
C LEU A 74 -2.60 10.69 9.50
N SER A 75 -1.43 10.77 10.15
CA SER A 75 -0.92 9.67 10.97
C SER A 75 -1.85 9.33 12.12
N ASN A 76 -2.45 10.33 12.76
CA ASN A 76 -3.43 10.12 13.82
C ASN A 76 -4.76 9.57 13.26
N GLU A 77 -5.24 10.09 12.12
CA GLU A 77 -6.45 9.62 11.45
C GLU A 77 -6.34 8.14 11.08
N PHE A 78 -5.22 7.73 10.52
CA PHE A 78 -4.98 6.38 10.04
C PHE A 78 -4.24 5.46 11.03
N GLN A 79 -4.08 5.87 12.29
CA GLN A 79 -3.31 5.13 13.30
C GLN A 79 -3.75 3.66 13.44
N ARG A 80 -5.06 3.39 13.35
CA ARG A 80 -5.65 2.05 13.50
C ARG A 80 -5.46 1.15 12.28
N HIS A 81 -5.07 1.71 11.14
CA HIS A 81 -4.98 0.98 9.86
C HIS A 81 -3.57 0.50 9.53
N ASN A 82 -2.58 0.82 10.38
CA ASN A 82 -1.19 0.40 10.21
C ASN A 82 -0.65 0.64 8.79
N ILE A 83 -0.96 1.82 8.24
CA ILE A 83 -0.54 2.22 6.89
C ILE A 83 0.97 2.49 6.88
N HIS A 84 1.65 2.05 5.81
CA HIS A 84 3.06 2.35 5.63
C HIS A 84 3.29 3.87 5.55
N GLY A 85 4.28 4.40 6.30
CA GLY A 85 4.50 5.84 6.47
C GLY A 85 4.64 6.62 5.15
N ARG A 86 5.15 5.99 4.07
CA ARG A 86 5.25 6.65 2.75
C ARG A 86 3.90 6.93 2.08
N TYR A 87 2.88 6.12 2.35
CA TYR A 87 1.52 6.44 1.90
C TYR A 87 1.00 7.68 2.61
N ILE A 88 1.28 7.80 3.91
CA ILE A 88 0.95 9.01 4.69
C ILE A 88 1.70 10.23 4.16
N ASP A 89 3.01 10.08 3.87
CA ASP A 89 3.80 11.15 3.27
C ASP A 89 3.23 11.59 1.92
N MET A 90 2.85 10.65 1.06
CA MET A 90 2.26 10.94 -0.25
C MET A 90 0.90 11.65 -0.11
N MET A 91 0.03 11.18 0.78
CA MET A 91 -1.25 11.85 1.06
C MET A 91 -1.01 13.30 1.53
N ALA A 92 -0.09 13.49 2.49
CA ALA A 92 0.21 14.81 3.05
C ALA A 92 0.68 15.79 1.96
N TRP A 93 1.62 15.39 1.12
CA TRP A 93 2.09 16.19 0.01
C TRP A 93 1.00 16.54 -1.00
N LEU A 94 0.22 15.55 -1.44
CA LEU A 94 -0.82 15.78 -2.45
C LEU A 94 -1.96 16.65 -1.94
N ILE A 95 -2.38 16.44 -0.69
CA ILE A 95 -3.45 17.24 -0.08
C ILE A 95 -2.96 18.67 0.16
N GLN A 96 -1.75 18.86 0.70
CA GLN A 96 -1.20 20.18 0.95
C GLN A 96 -1.00 20.97 -0.34
N MET A 97 -0.49 20.34 -1.39
CA MET A 97 -0.37 20.96 -2.70
C MET A 97 -1.73 21.36 -3.28
N TYR A 98 -2.74 20.51 -3.13
CA TYR A 98 -4.08 20.87 -3.56
C TYR A 98 -4.65 22.06 -2.78
N GLU A 99 -4.51 22.09 -1.45
CA GLU A 99 -5.00 23.20 -0.61
C GLU A 99 -4.36 24.53 -1.02
N ILE A 100 -3.05 24.52 -1.33
CA ILE A 100 -2.33 25.69 -1.83
C ILE A 100 -2.90 26.15 -3.20
N ILE A 101 -3.06 25.21 -4.12
CA ILE A 101 -3.61 25.49 -5.44
C ILE A 101 -5.03 26.03 -5.31
N ALA A 102 -5.87 25.39 -4.52
CA ALA A 102 -7.25 25.80 -4.29
C ALA A 102 -7.33 27.25 -3.76
N LYS A 103 -6.50 27.57 -2.76
CA LYS A 103 -6.40 28.92 -2.22
C LYS A 103 -6.01 29.96 -3.29
N LYS A 104 -5.04 29.63 -4.15
CA LYS A 104 -4.62 30.54 -5.23
C LYS A 104 -5.72 30.73 -6.28
N PHE A 105 -6.49 29.71 -6.60
CA PHE A 105 -7.64 29.85 -7.47
C PHE A 105 -8.76 30.66 -6.85
N GLU A 106 -9.02 30.50 -5.54
CA GLU A 106 -10.00 31.30 -4.80
C GLU A 106 -9.62 32.78 -4.80
N GLU A 107 -8.32 33.12 -4.59
CA GLU A 107 -7.80 34.48 -4.72
C GLU A 107 -8.06 35.07 -6.11
N CYS A 108 -8.15 34.23 -7.15
CA CYS A 108 -8.51 34.62 -8.52
C CYS A 108 -10.04 34.57 -8.79
N GLY A 109 -10.88 34.31 -7.79
CA GLY A 109 -12.34 34.22 -7.92
C GLY A 109 -12.83 32.91 -8.50
N VAL A 110 -12.00 31.84 -8.50
CA VAL A 110 -12.35 30.50 -8.99
C VAL A 110 -12.38 29.54 -7.83
N GLU A 111 -13.55 28.96 -7.56
CA GLU A 111 -13.71 27.92 -6.53
C GLU A 111 -13.39 26.54 -7.12
N LEU A 112 -12.50 25.79 -6.47
CA LEU A 112 -12.18 24.41 -6.83
C LEU A 112 -13.01 23.43 -6.02
N ASN A 113 -13.25 22.23 -6.58
CA ASN A 113 -13.96 21.16 -5.89
C ASN A 113 -13.19 20.69 -4.64
N LEU A 114 -13.80 20.84 -3.46
CA LEU A 114 -13.22 20.48 -2.17
C LEU A 114 -13.23 18.96 -1.86
N GLU A 115 -13.84 18.13 -2.69
CA GLU A 115 -13.86 16.67 -2.49
C GLU A 115 -12.50 16.00 -2.81
N TYR A 116 -11.60 16.71 -3.47
CA TYR A 116 -10.30 16.16 -3.88
C TYR A 116 -9.45 15.61 -2.72
N PRO A 117 -9.33 16.25 -1.55
CA PRO A 117 -8.61 15.67 -0.40
C PRO A 117 -9.17 14.32 0.05
N THR A 118 -10.49 14.16 0.08
CA THR A 118 -11.15 12.90 0.41
C THR A 118 -10.85 11.83 -0.64
N ALA A 119 -10.97 12.16 -1.92
CA ALA A 119 -10.68 11.25 -3.01
C ALA A 119 -9.21 10.77 -3.00
N ILE A 120 -8.25 11.63 -2.68
CA ILE A 120 -6.83 11.25 -2.53
C ILE A 120 -6.64 10.27 -1.37
N LYS A 121 -7.26 10.53 -0.21
CA LYS A 121 -7.19 9.62 0.95
C LYS A 121 -7.73 8.24 0.57
N GLU A 122 -8.91 8.19 -0.03
CA GLU A 122 -9.55 6.94 -0.44
C GLU A 122 -8.73 6.17 -1.47
N LEU A 123 -8.22 6.85 -2.49
CA LEU A 123 -7.41 6.24 -3.54
C LEU A 123 -6.16 5.58 -2.95
N ILE A 124 -5.41 6.32 -2.14
CA ILE A 124 -4.15 5.82 -1.56
C ILE A 124 -4.43 4.74 -0.51
N PHE A 125 -5.49 4.88 0.28
CA PHE A 125 -5.90 3.86 1.23
C PHE A 125 -6.30 2.55 0.54
N ASN A 126 -7.09 2.63 -0.53
CA ASN A 126 -7.48 1.46 -1.33
C ASN A 126 -6.26 0.79 -2.00
N GLN A 127 -5.30 1.57 -2.49
CA GLN A 127 -4.03 1.04 -3.00
C GLN A 127 -3.26 0.27 -1.93
N HIS A 128 -3.19 0.78 -0.70
CA HIS A 128 -2.58 0.08 0.43
C HIS A 128 -3.32 -1.21 0.78
N LEU A 129 -4.67 -1.18 0.84
CA LEU A 129 -5.48 -2.37 1.11
C LEU A 129 -5.31 -3.43 0.02
N LYS A 130 -5.34 -3.03 -1.25
CA LYS A 130 -5.13 -3.94 -2.38
C LYS A 130 -3.79 -4.65 -2.24
N TYR A 131 -2.71 -3.90 -2.02
CA TYR A 131 -1.38 -4.49 -1.82
C TYR A 131 -1.37 -5.53 -0.69
N ARG A 132 -2.01 -5.25 0.45
CA ARG A 132 -2.08 -6.18 1.58
C ARG A 132 -2.87 -7.44 1.29
N CYS A 133 -3.99 -7.33 0.58
CA CYS A 133 -4.75 -8.49 0.11
C CYS A 133 -3.91 -9.37 -0.82
N ASP A 134 -3.14 -8.77 -1.72
CA ASP A 134 -2.25 -9.51 -2.63
C ASP A 134 -1.14 -10.25 -1.88
N VAL A 135 -0.56 -9.65 -0.83
CA VAL A 135 0.42 -10.30 0.05
C VAL A 135 -0.17 -11.54 0.73
N VAL A 136 -1.37 -11.41 1.31
CA VAL A 136 -2.05 -12.52 1.99
C VAL A 136 -2.39 -13.64 1.02
N SER A 137 -2.95 -13.30 -0.15
CA SER A 137 -3.30 -14.27 -1.20
C SER A 137 -2.06 -15.00 -1.73
N THR A 138 -0.98 -14.27 -1.98
CA THR A 138 0.28 -14.86 -2.44
C THR A 138 0.86 -15.81 -1.41
N PHE A 139 0.86 -15.40 -0.12
CA PHE A 139 1.29 -16.26 0.97
C PHE A 139 0.46 -17.54 1.06
N ALA A 140 -0.87 -17.42 1.06
CA ALA A 140 -1.76 -18.57 1.17
C ALA A 140 -1.55 -19.55 0.01
N ASN A 141 -1.42 -19.05 -1.21
CA ASN A 141 -1.15 -19.88 -2.40
C ASN A 141 0.20 -20.59 -2.30
N CYS A 142 1.27 -19.87 -1.88
CA CYS A 142 2.58 -20.50 -1.71
C CYS A 142 2.58 -21.54 -0.58
N LEU A 143 1.91 -21.26 0.53
CA LEU A 143 1.78 -22.19 1.65
C LEU A 143 1.06 -23.47 1.22
N PHE A 144 -0.05 -23.34 0.50
CA PHE A 144 -0.81 -24.48 -0.04
C PHE A 144 0.03 -25.32 -1.00
N GLU A 145 0.77 -24.70 -1.90
CA GLU A 145 1.63 -25.43 -2.84
C GLU A 145 2.81 -26.12 -2.15
N LEU A 146 3.40 -25.50 -1.13
CA LEU A 146 4.46 -26.10 -0.31
C LEU A 146 3.95 -27.34 0.45
N ASP A 147 2.74 -27.24 1.02
CA ASP A 147 2.10 -28.35 1.72
C ASP A 147 1.80 -29.49 0.74
N LYS A 148 1.15 -29.20 -0.37
CA LYS A 148 0.84 -30.18 -1.43
C LYS A 148 2.08 -30.91 -1.97
N CYS A 149 3.22 -30.20 -2.01
CA CYS A 149 4.49 -30.79 -2.46
C CYS A 149 5.27 -31.49 -1.32
N ASN A 150 4.70 -31.62 -0.12
CA ASN A 150 5.36 -32.15 1.08
C ASN A 150 6.70 -31.44 1.41
N GLN A 151 6.77 -30.14 1.15
CA GLN A 151 7.96 -29.33 1.45
C GLN A 151 7.89 -28.66 2.83
N LEU A 152 6.73 -28.70 3.48
CA LEU A 152 6.55 -28.27 4.86
C LEU A 152 6.71 -29.47 5.79
N VAL A 153 7.42 -29.27 6.92
CA VAL A 153 7.45 -30.21 8.01
C VAL A 153 6.29 -29.91 8.93
N VAL A 154 5.17 -30.58 8.68
CA VAL A 154 3.94 -30.46 9.49
C VAL A 154 3.92 -31.57 10.54
N ARG A 155 3.60 -31.24 11.78
CA ARG A 155 3.41 -32.19 12.89
C ARG A 155 2.13 -31.87 13.64
N ASN A 156 1.45 -32.90 14.11
CA ASN A 156 0.35 -32.73 15.03
C ASN A 156 0.88 -32.38 16.45
N GLU A 157 0.07 -31.74 17.24
CA GLU A 157 0.40 -31.37 18.63
C GLU A 157 0.94 -32.55 19.42
N THR A 158 0.32 -33.73 19.28
CA THR A 158 0.67 -34.98 19.98
C THR A 158 2.03 -35.54 19.58
N ASP A 159 2.49 -35.24 18.36
CA ASP A 159 3.73 -35.79 17.80
C ASP A 159 4.92 -34.82 17.94
N PHE A 160 4.66 -33.63 18.49
CA PHE A 160 5.68 -32.60 18.66
C PHE A 160 6.44 -32.82 19.99
N SER A 161 7.76 -33.03 19.87
CA SER A 161 8.67 -33.01 21.02
C SER A 161 9.62 -31.80 20.93
N SER A 162 9.94 -31.24 22.10
CA SER A 162 10.85 -30.11 22.24
C SER A 162 12.21 -30.45 21.61
N GLY A 163 12.69 -29.55 20.73
CA GLY A 163 13.95 -29.69 19.99
C GLY A 163 13.83 -30.18 18.55
N GLN A 164 12.65 -30.59 18.10
CA GLN A 164 12.44 -30.94 16.68
C GLN A 164 12.31 -29.71 15.82
N ILE A 165 12.84 -29.82 14.60
CA ILE A 165 12.71 -28.77 13.57
C ILE A 165 11.36 -28.98 12.88
N VAL A 166 10.42 -28.06 13.10
CA VAL A 166 9.06 -28.10 12.54
C VAL A 166 8.75 -26.74 11.90
N ASP A 167 8.07 -26.74 10.76
CA ASP A 167 7.60 -25.52 10.08
C ASP A 167 6.20 -25.14 10.56
N VAL A 168 5.34 -26.13 10.72
CA VAL A 168 3.94 -25.99 11.12
C VAL A 168 3.58 -27.04 12.15
N ILE A 169 2.94 -26.62 13.24
CA ILE A 169 2.28 -27.53 14.19
C ILE A 169 0.77 -27.39 13.98
N ASP A 170 0.12 -28.49 13.68
CA ASP A 170 -1.34 -28.55 13.44
C ASP A 170 -2.07 -28.88 14.75
N TYR A 171 -2.88 -27.92 15.23
CA TYR A 171 -3.77 -28.06 16.39
C TYR A 171 -5.22 -28.35 15.97
N GLY A 172 -5.45 -28.81 14.74
CA GLY A 172 -6.78 -29.07 14.21
C GLY A 172 -7.43 -27.84 13.59
N GLU A 173 -7.90 -26.89 14.38
CA GLU A 173 -8.53 -25.64 13.87
C GLU A 173 -7.52 -24.50 13.65
N GLU A 174 -6.36 -24.56 14.29
CA GLU A 174 -5.32 -23.54 14.24
C GLU A 174 -3.97 -24.14 13.85
N TRP A 175 -3.17 -23.40 13.09
CA TRP A 175 -1.80 -23.76 12.76
C TRP A 175 -0.82 -22.84 13.47
N PHE A 176 0.18 -23.46 14.09
CA PHE A 176 1.34 -22.74 14.64
C PHE A 176 2.44 -22.73 13.60
N ILE A 177 2.82 -21.55 13.09
CA ILE A 177 3.87 -21.45 12.08
C ILE A 177 5.15 -20.83 12.64
N ALA A 178 6.29 -21.45 12.30
CA ALA A 178 7.61 -20.85 12.46
C ALA A 178 7.82 -19.80 11.34
N SER A 179 7.36 -18.57 11.57
CA SER A 179 7.19 -17.54 10.52
C SER A 179 8.43 -17.32 9.67
N GLY A 180 9.62 -17.19 10.27
CA GLY A 180 10.86 -16.99 9.53
C GLY A 180 11.18 -18.17 8.61
N ARG A 181 11.08 -19.41 9.11
CA ARG A 181 11.38 -20.61 8.33
C ARG A 181 10.39 -20.85 7.19
N VAL A 182 9.10 -20.62 7.47
CA VAL A 182 8.07 -20.72 6.43
C VAL A 182 8.28 -19.66 5.38
N TYR A 183 8.63 -18.44 5.78
CA TYR A 183 8.95 -17.37 4.85
C TYR A 183 10.17 -17.72 3.96
N ASP A 184 11.24 -18.25 4.53
CA ASP A 184 12.43 -18.69 3.78
C ASP A 184 12.06 -19.76 2.76
N LYS A 185 11.25 -20.76 3.14
CA LYS A 185 10.77 -21.80 2.20
C LYS A 185 9.89 -21.23 1.09
N ILE A 186 9.07 -20.22 1.38
CA ILE A 186 8.28 -19.53 0.35
C ILE A 186 9.22 -18.81 -0.63
N CYS A 187 10.27 -18.16 -0.14
CA CYS A 187 11.26 -17.51 -1.01
C CYS A 187 11.97 -18.54 -1.91
N GLU A 188 12.45 -19.63 -1.34
CA GLU A 188 13.09 -20.72 -2.10
C GLU A 188 12.13 -21.34 -3.14
N TYR A 189 10.88 -21.55 -2.78
CA TYR A 189 9.85 -22.05 -3.71
C TYR A 189 9.62 -21.08 -4.86
N ALA A 190 9.50 -19.78 -4.56
CA ALA A 190 9.30 -18.77 -5.57
C ALA A 190 10.49 -18.66 -6.52
N GLU A 191 11.72 -18.70 -6.02
CA GLU A 191 12.94 -18.73 -6.86
C GLU A 191 12.95 -19.93 -7.82
N LYS A 192 12.63 -21.14 -7.32
CA LYS A 192 12.53 -22.34 -8.16
C LYS A 192 11.47 -22.22 -9.26
N LYS A 193 10.41 -21.45 -9.02
CA LYS A 193 9.35 -21.17 -9.99
C LYS A 193 9.59 -19.90 -10.83
N GLN A 194 10.76 -19.27 -10.69
CA GLN A 194 11.10 -18.00 -11.35
C GLN A 194 10.09 -16.87 -11.05
N LYS A 195 9.49 -16.91 -9.86
CA LYS A 195 8.59 -15.86 -9.34
C LYS A 195 9.34 -15.04 -8.31
N SER A 196 9.13 -13.73 -8.31
CA SER A 196 9.67 -12.85 -7.27
C SER A 196 8.68 -12.72 -6.12
N ILE A 197 9.16 -12.83 -4.88
CA ILE A 197 8.39 -12.43 -3.69
C ILE A 197 8.55 -10.93 -3.51
N THR A 198 7.42 -10.22 -3.51
CA THR A 198 7.37 -8.74 -3.49
C THR A 198 7.24 -8.15 -2.09
N PHE A 199 7.16 -8.98 -1.06
CA PHE A 199 6.98 -8.58 0.32
C PHE A 199 8.08 -9.13 1.24
N SER A 200 8.37 -8.42 2.32
CA SER A 200 9.27 -8.87 3.39
C SER A 200 8.50 -9.69 4.42
N GLU A 201 9.22 -10.47 5.26
CA GLU A 201 8.62 -11.20 6.39
C GLU A 201 7.83 -10.25 7.31
N LYS A 202 8.34 -9.04 7.56
CA LYS A 202 7.67 -8.03 8.38
C LYS A 202 6.36 -7.56 7.75
N ALA A 203 6.35 -7.31 6.44
CA ALA A 203 5.14 -6.91 5.70
C ALA A 203 4.10 -8.04 5.70
N LEU A 204 4.53 -9.29 5.51
CA LEU A 204 3.68 -10.46 5.60
C LEU A 204 3.00 -10.57 6.97
N ARG A 205 3.79 -10.52 8.05
CA ARG A 205 3.23 -10.56 9.42
C ARG A 205 2.18 -9.47 9.65
N SER A 206 2.49 -8.24 9.25
CA SER A 206 1.56 -7.12 9.39
C SER A 206 0.26 -7.38 8.61
N SER A 207 0.35 -7.84 7.36
CA SER A 207 -0.81 -8.13 6.54
C SER A 207 -1.68 -9.24 7.09
N LEU A 208 -1.07 -10.30 7.63
CA LEU A 208 -1.79 -11.43 8.25
C LEU A 208 -2.46 -11.03 9.57
N LEU A 209 -1.83 -10.15 10.38
CA LEU A 209 -2.43 -9.61 11.60
C LEU A 209 -3.64 -8.73 11.28
N ASP A 210 -3.52 -7.84 10.29
CA ASP A 210 -4.60 -6.94 9.89
C ASP A 210 -5.79 -7.70 9.27
N ALA A 211 -5.51 -8.77 8.53
CA ALA A 211 -6.52 -9.68 8.00
C ALA A 211 -7.14 -10.58 9.09
N LYS A 212 -6.68 -10.49 10.34
CA LYS A 212 -7.10 -11.33 11.48
C LYS A 212 -6.89 -12.83 11.25
N ILE A 213 -6.00 -13.17 10.34
CA ILE A 213 -5.59 -14.57 10.05
C ILE A 213 -4.54 -15.01 11.07
N LEU A 214 -3.65 -14.08 11.46
CA LEU A 214 -2.62 -14.30 12.44
C LEU A 214 -3.04 -13.72 13.79
N LYS A 215 -2.77 -14.43 14.88
CA LYS A 215 -2.99 -13.96 16.25
C LYS A 215 -1.66 -13.98 17.00
N GLN A 216 -1.32 -12.87 17.62
CA GLN A 216 -0.14 -12.80 18.47
C GLN A 216 -0.42 -13.48 19.81
N ARG A 217 0.39 -14.45 20.18
CA ARG A 217 0.31 -15.14 21.46
C ARG A 217 1.24 -14.46 22.46
N ASN A 218 0.66 -13.90 23.53
CA ASN A 218 1.31 -13.35 24.73
C ASN A 218 2.82 -13.07 24.62
N ASP A 219 3.20 -11.80 24.47
CA ASP A 219 4.53 -11.19 24.68
C ASP A 219 5.78 -11.86 24.05
N LYS A 220 5.63 -12.94 23.33
CA LYS A 220 6.72 -13.57 22.58
C LYS A 220 6.34 -13.57 21.10
N ASN A 221 7.33 -13.38 20.23
CA ASN A 221 7.22 -13.35 18.76
C ASN A 221 6.69 -14.67 18.13
N THR A 222 5.72 -15.29 18.76
CA THR A 222 5.03 -16.49 18.31
C THR A 222 3.64 -16.10 17.83
N TYR A 223 3.29 -16.57 16.64
CA TYR A 223 2.04 -16.23 15.97
C TYR A 223 1.26 -17.50 15.67
N GLU A 224 -0.04 -17.45 15.85
CA GLU A 224 -0.98 -18.51 15.52
C GLU A 224 -1.71 -18.15 14.22
N LEU A 225 -1.79 -19.09 13.30
CA LEU A 225 -2.53 -18.95 12.04
C LEU A 225 -3.88 -19.69 12.21
N ARG A 226 -4.98 -19.00 11.94
CA ARG A 226 -6.30 -19.63 11.87
C ARG A 226 -6.48 -20.27 10.49
N LYS A 227 -6.95 -21.51 10.48
CA LYS A 227 -7.36 -22.20 9.24
C LYS A 227 -8.59 -21.57 8.63
#